data_49171900041ff4108e16133591d71802
#
_entry.id   49171900041ff4108e16133591d71802
#
_cell.length_a   1.000
_cell.length_b   1.000
_cell.length_c   1.000
_cell.angle_alpha   90.00
_cell.angle_beta   90.00
_cell.angle_gamma   90.00
#
_symmetry.space_group_name_H-M   'P 1'
#
loop_
_entity.id
_entity.type
_entity.pdbx_description
1 polymer ?
#
loop_
_entity_poly.entity_id
_entity_poly.type
_entity_poly.pdbx_seq_one_letter_code
_entity_poly.pdbx_strand_id
1 'polypeptide(L)'
;MAKVVTLGEIMLRLSPPGNQRFLQARDFEINYGGAEANVAVSLAEFGHHSVFLSKIPENAIGDAAISTLRSLNVDCSHIARGGKRLGIYFLENGSSVRPSSVVYDRADSSITKAAPYEFNLDEIFKDADLFHVSGITPVLSEEAKELTLAALKKAKEHHVTVSFDLNYRSNLWTSDIEGKQKMLSEMMEYVDICFGNARDAAKCLGYTEAGIDFIDGEYNICVDEKHMRNVLNHYHFTHLITTLRNSISASDNGWSGAVCTSDDYYKGRDYMLHIVDRVGGGDSFASGFLHGILADMGSRKALEFGLAAAAIKHTIPGDLNYITESEVLSMIESDGAGRVQR
;
A
#
# COMPACT_ATOMS: atom_id res chain seq x y z
N MET A 1 -0.31 19.40 10.02
CA MET A 1 -1.33 18.33 9.97
C MET A 1 -2.03 18.45 8.63
N ALA A 2 -1.92 17.46 7.77
CA ALA A 2 -2.52 17.44 6.43
C ALA A 2 -3.79 16.58 6.44
N LYS A 3 -4.74 16.85 5.53
CA LYS A 3 -5.90 15.98 5.24
C LYS A 3 -5.53 15.00 4.14
N VAL A 4 -5.54 13.71 4.45
CA VAL A 4 -5.22 12.63 3.52
C VAL A 4 -6.45 11.79 3.28
N VAL A 5 -6.74 11.50 2.01
CA VAL A 5 -7.83 10.62 1.59
C VAL A 5 -7.24 9.34 1.03
N THR A 6 -7.73 8.19 1.45
CA THR A 6 -7.35 6.90 0.86
C THR A 6 -8.59 6.15 0.39
N LEU A 7 -8.49 5.38 -0.70
CA LEU A 7 -9.61 4.62 -1.27
C LEU A 7 -9.20 3.17 -1.50
N GLY A 8 -9.88 2.22 -0.84
CA GLY A 8 -9.60 0.81 -1.07
C GLY A 8 -10.45 -0.15 -0.26
N GLU A 9 -10.02 -1.41 -0.21
CA GLU A 9 -10.68 -2.47 0.54
C GLU A 9 -10.07 -2.62 1.93
N ILE A 10 -10.91 -2.85 2.94
CA ILE A 10 -10.50 -3.47 4.20
C ILE A 10 -11.05 -4.88 4.26
N MET A 11 -10.22 -5.84 4.62
CA MET A 11 -10.56 -7.27 4.72
C MET A 11 -10.38 -7.77 6.15
N LEU A 12 -11.12 -8.84 6.46
CA LEU A 12 -10.88 -9.65 7.64
C LEU A 12 -9.72 -10.63 7.35
N ARG A 13 -8.63 -10.54 8.10
CA ARG A 13 -7.54 -11.52 8.09
C ARG A 13 -7.75 -12.56 9.18
N LEU A 14 -7.62 -13.82 8.80
CA LEU A 14 -7.63 -14.96 9.70
C LEU A 14 -6.28 -15.71 9.60
N SER A 15 -5.55 -15.75 10.70
CA SER A 15 -4.23 -16.41 10.75
C SER A 15 -4.18 -17.48 11.84
N PRO A 16 -3.68 -18.69 11.55
CA PRO A 16 -3.33 -19.62 12.62
C PRO A 16 -2.35 -18.98 13.62
N PRO A 17 -2.44 -19.28 14.92
CA PRO A 17 -1.51 -18.75 15.91
C PRO A 17 -0.04 -19.12 15.61
N GLY A 18 0.84 -18.13 15.73
CA GLY A 18 2.27 -18.27 15.52
C GLY A 18 2.61 -18.81 14.13
N ASN A 19 3.33 -19.93 14.07
CA ASN A 19 3.76 -20.57 12.80
C ASN A 19 3.01 -21.86 12.49
N GLN A 20 1.82 -22.06 13.07
CA GLN A 20 0.99 -23.24 12.78
C GLN A 20 0.55 -23.25 11.32
N ARG A 21 0.38 -24.46 10.79
CA ARG A 21 -0.24 -24.68 9.47
C ARG A 21 -1.76 -24.64 9.58
N PHE A 22 -2.46 -24.31 8.51
CA PHE A 22 -3.93 -24.39 8.45
C PHE A 22 -4.47 -25.76 8.92
N LEU A 23 -3.75 -26.85 8.57
CA LEU A 23 -4.13 -28.21 8.99
C LEU A 23 -3.98 -28.47 10.50
N GLN A 24 -3.22 -27.66 11.21
CA GLN A 24 -2.99 -27.78 12.66
C GLN A 24 -3.91 -26.89 13.47
N ALA A 25 -4.35 -25.77 12.87
CA ALA A 25 -5.10 -24.71 13.54
C ALA A 25 -6.43 -25.24 14.12
N ARG A 26 -6.73 -24.80 15.34
CA ARG A 26 -8.03 -25.01 16.01
C ARG A 26 -8.77 -23.71 16.23
N ASP A 27 -8.07 -22.60 16.09
CA ASP A 27 -8.52 -21.23 16.26
C ASP A 27 -7.77 -20.32 15.27
N PHE A 28 -8.23 -19.11 15.09
CA PHE A 28 -7.60 -18.09 14.27
C PHE A 28 -7.50 -16.77 15.02
N GLU A 29 -6.37 -16.12 14.87
CA GLU A 29 -6.20 -14.72 15.23
C GLU A 29 -6.92 -13.85 14.20
N ILE A 30 -7.65 -12.86 14.67
CA ILE A 30 -8.44 -11.93 13.86
C ILE A 30 -7.69 -10.62 13.74
N ASN A 31 -7.45 -10.19 12.51
CA ASN A 31 -6.93 -8.86 12.19
C ASN A 31 -7.79 -8.24 11.08
N TYR A 32 -7.78 -6.92 10.97
CA TYR A 32 -8.35 -6.20 9.84
C TYR A 32 -7.25 -5.45 9.11
N GLY A 33 -7.26 -5.50 7.77
CA GLY A 33 -6.24 -4.82 6.98
C GLY A 33 -6.60 -4.77 5.50
N GLY A 34 -5.89 -3.95 4.78
CA GLY A 34 -5.99 -3.73 3.35
C GLY A 34 -5.02 -2.64 2.96
N ALA A 35 -4.46 -2.63 1.75
CA ALA A 35 -3.37 -1.75 1.38
C ALA A 35 -3.65 -0.29 1.77
N GLU A 36 -4.74 0.28 1.30
CA GLU A 36 -5.08 1.68 1.52
C GLU A 36 -5.60 1.94 2.95
N ALA A 37 -6.23 0.95 3.59
CA ALA A 37 -6.61 1.02 5.00
C ALA A 37 -5.37 1.04 5.92
N ASN A 38 -4.34 0.25 5.59
CA ASN A 38 -3.07 0.24 6.31
C ASN A 38 -2.34 1.58 6.18
N VAL A 39 -2.36 2.17 4.97
CA VAL A 39 -1.82 3.53 4.75
C VAL A 39 -2.61 4.57 5.54
N ALA A 40 -3.95 4.49 5.55
CA ALA A 40 -4.79 5.39 6.34
C ALA A 40 -4.44 5.36 7.83
N VAL A 41 -4.32 4.17 8.41
CA VAL A 41 -3.94 3.99 9.82
C VAL A 41 -2.56 4.57 10.09
N SER A 42 -1.56 4.25 9.27
CA SER A 42 -0.20 4.76 9.46
C SER A 42 -0.15 6.29 9.43
N LEU A 43 -0.85 6.93 8.49
CA LEU A 43 -0.89 8.39 8.39
C LEU A 43 -1.65 9.03 9.57
N ALA A 44 -2.69 8.37 10.10
CA ALA A 44 -3.36 8.82 11.31
C ALA A 44 -2.42 8.75 12.53
N GLU A 45 -1.66 7.66 12.69
CA GLU A 45 -0.66 7.50 13.77
C GLU A 45 0.49 8.53 13.64
N PHE A 46 0.84 8.97 12.42
CA PHE A 46 1.77 10.07 12.18
C PHE A 46 1.15 11.47 12.32
N GLY A 47 -0.10 11.56 12.82
CA GLY A 47 -0.73 12.83 13.19
C GLY A 47 -1.44 13.57 12.05
N HIS A 48 -1.74 12.93 10.93
CA HIS A 48 -2.56 13.50 9.86
C HIS A 48 -4.05 13.24 10.07
N HIS A 49 -4.92 14.08 9.49
CA HIS A 49 -6.34 13.80 9.37
C HIS A 49 -6.56 12.80 8.23
N SER A 50 -6.62 11.53 8.56
CA SER A 50 -6.72 10.44 7.59
C SER A 50 -8.16 10.00 7.39
N VAL A 51 -8.66 10.13 6.16
CA VAL A 51 -10.02 9.77 5.73
C VAL A 51 -9.95 8.50 4.88
N PHE A 52 -10.68 7.47 5.27
CA PHE A 52 -10.75 6.23 4.49
C PHE A 52 -12.07 6.09 3.74
N LEU A 53 -11.97 5.95 2.42
CA LEU A 53 -13.11 5.66 1.53
C LEU A 53 -13.16 4.18 1.23
N SER A 54 -14.33 3.60 1.45
CA SER A 54 -14.59 2.19 1.15
C SER A 54 -16.09 1.94 1.10
N LYS A 55 -16.47 0.70 0.72
CA LYS A 55 -17.82 0.21 0.95
C LYS A 55 -17.76 -1.05 1.80
N ILE A 56 -18.53 -1.06 2.91
CA ILE A 56 -18.46 -2.09 3.96
C ILE A 56 -19.89 -2.58 4.25
N PRO A 57 -20.10 -3.92 4.46
CA PRO A 57 -21.44 -4.47 4.66
C PRO A 57 -22.10 -3.97 5.95
N GLU A 58 -23.43 -3.89 5.95
CA GLU A 58 -24.23 -3.55 7.13
C GLU A 58 -24.47 -4.78 8.01
N ASN A 59 -23.40 -5.23 8.68
CA ASN A 59 -23.44 -6.33 9.64
C ASN A 59 -22.35 -6.20 10.69
N ALA A 60 -22.40 -7.04 11.72
CA ALA A 60 -21.48 -6.99 12.86
C ALA A 60 -19.99 -7.12 12.48
N ILE A 61 -19.66 -7.84 11.39
CA ILE A 61 -18.26 -7.95 10.92
C ILE A 61 -17.81 -6.64 10.27
N GLY A 62 -18.67 -6.00 9.48
CA GLY A 62 -18.40 -4.66 8.94
C GLY A 62 -18.28 -3.61 10.03
N ASP A 63 -19.12 -3.68 11.07
CA ASP A 63 -19.05 -2.78 12.22
C ASP A 63 -17.76 -2.95 13.00
N ALA A 64 -17.26 -4.19 13.15
CA ALA A 64 -16.00 -4.47 13.81
C ALA A 64 -14.79 -3.92 13.01
N ALA A 65 -14.81 -4.03 11.67
CA ALA A 65 -13.81 -3.43 10.81
C ALA A 65 -13.75 -1.90 10.96
N ILE A 66 -14.92 -1.23 10.93
CA ILE A 66 -15.02 0.22 11.14
C ILE A 66 -14.56 0.62 12.55
N SER A 67 -14.94 -0.15 13.57
CA SER A 67 -14.52 0.08 14.95
C SER A 67 -13.00 0.01 15.09
N THR A 68 -12.35 -0.94 14.42
CA THR A 68 -10.88 -1.06 14.39
C THR A 68 -10.24 0.20 13.81
N LEU A 69 -10.70 0.67 12.65
CA LEU A 69 -10.17 1.90 12.03
C LEU A 69 -10.37 3.13 12.92
N ARG A 70 -11.57 3.29 13.49
CA ARG A 70 -11.87 4.42 14.38
C ARG A 70 -11.04 4.42 15.66
N SER A 71 -10.70 3.25 16.20
CA SER A 71 -9.83 3.14 17.38
C SER A 71 -8.40 3.61 17.11
N LEU A 72 -8.01 3.72 15.84
CA LEU A 72 -6.72 4.20 15.33
C LEU A 72 -6.85 5.57 14.65
N ASN A 73 -7.83 6.37 15.06
CA ASN A 73 -8.04 7.74 14.63
C ASN A 73 -8.29 7.95 13.11
N VAL A 74 -8.71 6.90 12.39
CA VAL A 74 -9.11 7.03 10.98
C VAL A 74 -10.54 7.55 10.89
N ASP A 75 -10.75 8.59 10.10
CA ASP A 75 -12.09 9.10 9.78
C ASP A 75 -12.80 8.14 8.83
N CYS A 76 -13.86 7.52 9.32
CA CYS A 76 -14.71 6.58 8.61
C CYS A 76 -16.06 7.17 8.19
N SER A 77 -16.23 8.50 8.25
CA SER A 77 -17.51 9.18 7.99
C SER A 77 -17.99 9.02 6.54
N HIS A 78 -17.06 8.81 5.62
CA HIS A 78 -17.31 8.64 4.19
C HIS A 78 -17.28 7.17 3.72
N ILE A 79 -17.37 6.21 4.64
CA ILE A 79 -17.54 4.79 4.29
C ILE A 79 -18.98 4.53 3.88
N ALA A 80 -19.20 4.10 2.63
CA ALA A 80 -20.50 3.66 2.17
C ALA A 80 -20.88 2.32 2.84
N ARG A 81 -22.15 2.19 3.23
CA ARG A 81 -22.67 0.95 3.86
C ARG A 81 -23.51 0.17 2.85
N GLY A 82 -23.31 -1.13 2.81
CA GLY A 82 -24.07 -2.04 1.94
C GLY A 82 -23.19 -3.13 1.33
N GLY A 83 -23.76 -3.88 0.38
CA GLY A 83 -23.15 -5.07 -0.15
C GLY A 83 -23.38 -6.30 0.74
N LYS A 84 -22.83 -7.45 0.35
CA LYS A 84 -23.14 -8.73 1.02
C LYS A 84 -22.17 -9.12 2.10
N ARG A 85 -20.87 -8.82 1.92
CA ARG A 85 -19.81 -9.34 2.78
C ARG A 85 -18.57 -8.45 2.79
N LEU A 86 -17.80 -8.55 3.86
CA LEU A 86 -16.41 -8.13 3.90
C LEU A 86 -15.54 -9.16 3.17
N GLY A 87 -14.52 -8.74 2.44
CA GLY A 87 -13.51 -9.64 1.93
C GLY A 87 -12.76 -10.33 3.07
N ILE A 88 -12.36 -11.59 2.87
CA ILE A 88 -11.58 -12.36 3.85
C ILE A 88 -10.29 -12.81 3.18
N TYR A 89 -9.22 -12.87 3.92
CA TYR A 89 -8.06 -13.64 3.53
C TYR A 89 -7.48 -14.43 4.71
N PHE A 90 -6.96 -15.59 4.38
CA PHE A 90 -6.29 -16.47 5.32
C PHE A 90 -4.81 -16.38 5.11
N LEU A 91 -4.05 -16.19 6.18
CA LEU A 91 -2.59 -16.12 6.13
C LEU A 91 -1.97 -17.20 7.03
N GLU A 92 -1.24 -18.12 6.43
CA GLU A 92 -0.33 -19.03 7.12
C GLU A 92 1.06 -18.39 7.16
N ASN A 93 1.55 -18.05 8.34
CA ASN A 93 2.86 -17.43 8.49
C ASN A 93 3.99 -18.37 8.09
N GLY A 94 4.92 -17.87 7.30
CA GLY A 94 6.15 -18.55 6.96
C GLY A 94 7.12 -18.61 8.14
N SER A 95 8.08 -19.51 8.07
CA SER A 95 9.16 -19.62 9.06
C SER A 95 10.38 -20.26 8.42
N SER A 96 11.55 -19.65 8.57
CA SER A 96 12.81 -20.15 8.02
C SER A 96 12.71 -20.44 6.50
N VAL A 97 12.82 -21.69 6.10
CA VAL A 97 12.74 -22.10 4.68
C VAL A 97 11.31 -22.25 4.15
N ARG A 98 10.30 -22.22 5.02
CA ARG A 98 8.90 -22.35 4.63
C ARG A 98 8.30 -20.99 4.32
N PRO A 99 7.86 -20.72 3.07
CA PRO A 99 7.21 -19.45 2.73
C PRO A 99 5.85 -19.29 3.41
N SER A 100 5.39 -18.05 3.55
CA SER A 100 4.00 -17.74 3.91
C SER A 100 3.06 -18.18 2.79
N SER A 101 1.83 -18.55 3.15
CA SER A 101 0.77 -18.89 2.21
C SER A 101 -0.45 -18.03 2.46
N VAL A 102 -1.02 -17.48 1.39
CA VAL A 102 -2.22 -16.63 1.45
C VAL A 102 -3.32 -17.25 0.61
N VAL A 103 -4.51 -17.35 1.19
CA VAL A 103 -5.73 -17.76 0.49
C VAL A 103 -6.74 -16.63 0.57
N TYR A 104 -7.18 -16.11 -0.58
CA TYR A 104 -8.17 -15.05 -0.64
C TYR A 104 -9.59 -15.62 -0.83
N ASP A 105 -10.52 -15.14 -0.03
CA ASP A 105 -11.96 -15.29 -0.18
C ASP A 105 -12.58 -13.88 -0.20
N ARG A 106 -12.45 -13.18 -1.33
CA ARG A 106 -12.86 -11.78 -1.49
C ARG A 106 -13.80 -11.53 -2.65
N ALA A 107 -14.22 -12.54 -3.38
CA ALA A 107 -15.18 -12.39 -4.45
C ALA A 107 -16.48 -11.76 -3.92
N ASP A 108 -17.06 -10.84 -4.68
CA ASP A 108 -18.29 -10.13 -4.33
C ASP A 108 -18.25 -9.40 -2.97
N SER A 109 -17.05 -9.02 -2.50
CA SER A 109 -16.94 -8.15 -1.34
C SER A 109 -17.59 -6.79 -1.61
N SER A 110 -18.00 -6.10 -0.55
CA SER A 110 -18.80 -4.87 -0.67
C SER A 110 -18.14 -3.81 -1.53
N ILE A 111 -16.81 -3.64 -1.44
CA ILE A 111 -16.07 -2.66 -2.25
C ILE A 111 -16.17 -2.92 -3.75
N THR A 112 -16.30 -4.19 -4.19
CA THR A 112 -16.49 -4.53 -5.60
C THR A 112 -17.80 -4.02 -6.19
N LYS A 113 -18.70 -3.50 -5.35
CA LYS A 113 -19.99 -2.90 -5.70
C LYS A 113 -20.09 -1.44 -5.28
N ALA A 114 -18.96 -0.80 -5.02
CA ALA A 114 -18.89 0.62 -4.68
C ALA A 114 -18.99 1.46 -5.96
N ALA A 115 -20.02 2.28 -6.08
CA ALA A 115 -20.23 3.12 -7.25
C ALA A 115 -19.94 4.60 -6.93
N PRO A 116 -19.48 5.41 -7.91
CA PRO A 116 -19.14 6.83 -7.68
C PRO A 116 -20.25 7.66 -7.04
N TYR A 117 -21.50 7.42 -7.38
CA TYR A 117 -22.67 8.16 -6.86
C TYR A 117 -22.93 7.95 -5.36
N GLU A 118 -22.30 6.95 -4.74
CA GLU A 118 -22.41 6.70 -3.29
C GLU A 118 -21.52 7.65 -2.46
N PHE A 119 -20.64 8.43 -3.11
CA PHE A 119 -19.65 9.28 -2.47
C PHE A 119 -19.79 10.73 -2.93
N ASN A 120 -19.85 11.67 -1.99
CA ASN A 120 -19.76 13.09 -2.32
C ASN A 120 -18.28 13.49 -2.49
N LEU A 121 -17.70 13.15 -3.66
CA LEU A 121 -16.28 13.34 -3.93
C LEU A 121 -15.85 14.81 -3.84
N ASP A 122 -16.74 15.77 -4.17
CA ASP A 122 -16.43 17.21 -4.02
C ASP A 122 -16.21 17.61 -2.56
N GLU A 123 -17.04 17.12 -1.64
CA GLU A 123 -16.89 17.35 -0.21
C GLU A 123 -15.66 16.62 0.37
N ILE A 124 -15.45 15.39 -0.08
CA ILE A 124 -14.35 14.54 0.38
C ILE A 124 -13.00 15.17 0.02
N PHE A 125 -12.82 15.65 -1.21
CA PHE A 125 -11.56 16.23 -1.66
C PHE A 125 -11.42 17.73 -1.35
N LYS A 126 -12.48 18.38 -0.88
CA LYS A 126 -12.37 19.74 -0.40
C LYS A 126 -11.31 19.81 0.73
N ASP A 127 -10.35 20.71 0.55
CA ASP A 127 -9.25 20.95 1.48
C ASP A 127 -8.38 19.69 1.76
N ALA A 128 -8.38 18.69 0.87
CA ALA A 128 -7.47 17.56 0.94
C ALA A 128 -6.10 17.92 0.35
N ASP A 129 -5.04 17.44 1.00
CA ASP A 129 -3.65 17.65 0.57
C ASP A 129 -3.14 16.48 -0.27
N LEU A 130 -3.59 15.26 0.05
CA LEU A 130 -3.14 14.03 -0.59
C LEU A 130 -4.29 13.04 -0.80
N PHE A 131 -4.30 12.39 -1.96
CA PHE A 131 -5.12 11.21 -2.25
C PHE A 131 -4.22 10.02 -2.54
N HIS A 132 -4.44 8.89 -1.86
CA HIS A 132 -3.71 7.65 -2.08
C HIS A 132 -4.63 6.49 -2.45
N VAL A 133 -4.25 5.75 -3.48
CA VAL A 133 -4.93 4.53 -3.94
C VAL A 133 -3.89 3.55 -4.50
N SER A 134 -4.22 2.26 -4.55
CA SER A 134 -3.36 1.25 -5.17
C SER A 134 -3.97 0.66 -6.43
N GLY A 135 -3.13 -0.01 -7.24
CA GLY A 135 -3.56 -0.77 -8.42
C GLY A 135 -4.40 -2.00 -8.11
N ILE A 136 -4.59 -2.33 -6.83
CA ILE A 136 -5.52 -3.40 -6.41
C ILE A 136 -6.96 -2.96 -6.62
N THR A 137 -7.34 -1.79 -6.13
CA THR A 137 -8.72 -1.32 -6.08
C THR A 137 -9.39 -1.29 -7.46
N PRO A 138 -8.83 -0.66 -8.51
CA PRO A 138 -9.48 -0.59 -9.82
C PRO A 138 -9.55 -1.93 -10.56
N VAL A 139 -8.74 -2.94 -10.20
CA VAL A 139 -8.79 -4.25 -10.85
C VAL A 139 -9.76 -5.25 -10.20
N LEU A 140 -10.44 -4.86 -9.11
CA LEU A 140 -11.39 -5.72 -8.40
C LEU A 140 -12.70 -5.91 -9.16
N SER A 141 -13.21 -4.86 -9.81
CA SER A 141 -14.48 -4.86 -10.54
C SER A 141 -14.62 -3.63 -11.43
N GLU A 142 -15.60 -3.61 -12.31
CA GLU A 142 -15.89 -2.43 -13.14
C GLU A 142 -16.35 -1.23 -12.28
N GLU A 143 -17.21 -1.46 -11.28
CA GLU A 143 -17.67 -0.40 -10.37
C GLU A 143 -16.51 0.22 -9.58
N ALA A 144 -15.59 -0.61 -9.05
CA ALA A 144 -14.41 -0.12 -8.33
C ALA A 144 -13.44 0.64 -9.25
N LYS A 145 -13.31 0.23 -10.52
CA LYS A 145 -12.57 0.96 -11.55
C LYS A 145 -13.19 2.34 -11.80
N GLU A 146 -14.51 2.40 -12.03
CA GLU A 146 -15.23 3.66 -12.25
C GLU A 146 -15.08 4.61 -11.05
N LEU A 147 -15.22 4.08 -9.83
CA LEU A 147 -15.03 4.85 -8.60
C LEU A 147 -13.59 5.40 -8.49
N THR A 148 -12.59 4.54 -8.76
CA THR A 148 -11.18 4.97 -8.70
C THR A 148 -10.91 6.09 -9.71
N LEU A 149 -11.37 5.94 -10.95
CA LEU A 149 -11.18 6.96 -11.98
C LEU A 149 -11.90 8.27 -11.64
N ALA A 150 -13.13 8.19 -11.11
CA ALA A 150 -13.87 9.37 -10.66
C ALA A 150 -13.15 10.08 -9.51
N ALA A 151 -12.60 9.33 -8.53
CA ALA A 151 -11.83 9.88 -7.43
C ALA A 151 -10.53 10.55 -7.90
N LEU A 152 -9.78 9.92 -8.83
CA LEU A 152 -8.56 10.49 -9.42
C LEU A 152 -8.84 11.84 -10.13
N LYS A 153 -9.88 11.88 -10.98
CA LYS A 153 -10.29 13.09 -11.67
C LYS A 153 -10.67 14.18 -10.69
N LYS A 154 -11.48 13.84 -9.69
CA LYS A 154 -11.96 14.79 -8.71
C LYS A 154 -10.83 15.32 -7.81
N ALA A 155 -9.86 14.49 -7.45
CA ALA A 155 -8.65 14.91 -6.74
C ALA A 155 -7.87 15.96 -7.55
N LYS A 156 -7.68 15.76 -8.86
CA LYS A 156 -7.01 16.76 -9.71
C LYS A 156 -7.82 18.04 -9.90
N GLU A 157 -9.15 17.99 -9.98
CA GLU A 157 -10.01 19.18 -10.01
C GLU A 157 -9.84 20.03 -8.75
N HIS A 158 -9.60 19.39 -7.60
CA HIS A 158 -9.34 20.07 -6.32
C HIS A 158 -7.84 20.34 -6.06
N HIS A 159 -6.96 20.14 -7.04
CA HIS A 159 -5.50 20.32 -6.92
C HIS A 159 -4.84 19.48 -5.84
N VAL A 160 -5.43 18.32 -5.51
CA VAL A 160 -4.90 17.37 -4.54
C VAL A 160 -3.74 16.60 -5.15
N THR A 161 -2.64 16.43 -4.41
CA THR A 161 -1.54 15.55 -4.81
C THR A 161 -2.00 14.10 -4.83
N VAL A 162 -1.77 13.39 -5.93
CA VAL A 162 -2.19 11.98 -6.10
C VAL A 162 -1.02 11.04 -5.95
N SER A 163 -1.15 10.09 -5.05
CA SER A 163 -0.23 8.98 -4.82
C SER A 163 -0.85 7.66 -5.26
N PHE A 164 -0.09 6.85 -5.99
CA PHE A 164 -0.53 5.56 -6.51
C PHE A 164 0.52 4.47 -6.24
N ASP A 165 0.12 3.36 -5.62
CA ASP A 165 0.95 2.17 -5.49
C ASP A 165 0.56 1.14 -6.55
N LEU A 166 1.46 0.77 -7.46
CA LEU A 166 1.20 -0.22 -8.52
C LEU A 166 0.78 -1.57 -7.97
N ASN A 167 1.32 -1.97 -6.85
CA ASN A 167 0.87 -3.06 -5.96
C ASN A 167 0.46 -4.34 -6.70
N TYR A 168 1.29 -4.83 -7.62
CA TYR A 168 1.00 -6.02 -8.42
C TYR A 168 0.66 -7.25 -7.56
N ARG A 169 -0.47 -7.90 -7.88
CA ARG A 169 -0.92 -9.13 -7.22
C ARG A 169 -1.30 -10.16 -8.28
N SER A 170 -0.46 -11.16 -8.51
CA SER A 170 -0.62 -12.14 -9.60
C SER A 170 -2.01 -12.80 -9.66
N ASN A 171 -2.64 -13.05 -8.50
CA ASN A 171 -3.98 -13.65 -8.41
C ASN A 171 -5.11 -12.74 -8.94
N LEU A 172 -4.90 -11.44 -9.07
CA LEU A 172 -5.84 -10.50 -9.69
C LEU A 172 -5.59 -10.31 -11.20
N TRP A 173 -4.49 -10.87 -11.73
CA TRP A 173 -4.04 -10.71 -13.12
C TRP A 173 -4.16 -12.00 -13.93
N THR A 174 -5.20 -12.80 -13.66
CA THR A 174 -5.44 -14.09 -14.32
C THR A 174 -6.24 -13.98 -15.62
N SER A 175 -6.86 -12.83 -15.89
CA SER A 175 -7.65 -12.58 -17.09
C SER A 175 -7.55 -11.12 -17.50
N ASP A 176 -7.76 -10.84 -18.79
CA ASP A 176 -7.78 -9.50 -19.39
C ASP A 176 -6.56 -8.62 -18.97
N ILE A 177 -5.37 -9.18 -19.11
CA ILE A 177 -4.13 -8.51 -18.68
C ILE A 177 -3.95 -7.20 -19.46
N GLU A 178 -4.11 -7.23 -20.78
CA GLU A 178 -3.94 -6.04 -21.64
C GLU A 178 -4.97 -4.94 -21.31
N GLY A 179 -6.24 -5.31 -21.07
CA GLY A 179 -7.27 -4.35 -20.68
C GLY A 179 -6.96 -3.69 -19.33
N LYS A 180 -6.49 -4.45 -18.35
CA LYS A 180 -6.07 -3.92 -17.04
C LYS A 180 -4.83 -3.02 -17.15
N GLN A 181 -3.84 -3.42 -17.95
CA GLN A 181 -2.65 -2.61 -18.21
C GLN A 181 -3.01 -1.28 -18.85
N LYS A 182 -3.84 -1.30 -19.89
CA LYS A 182 -4.33 -0.08 -20.56
C LYS A 182 -5.08 0.83 -19.57
N MET A 183 -6.01 0.27 -18.80
CA MET A 183 -6.77 1.00 -17.80
C MET A 183 -5.86 1.68 -16.77
N LEU A 184 -4.92 0.94 -16.17
CA LEU A 184 -4.01 1.51 -15.19
C LEU A 184 -3.05 2.54 -15.82
N SER A 185 -2.58 2.29 -17.03
CA SER A 185 -1.73 3.25 -17.76
C SER A 185 -2.46 4.59 -18.01
N GLU A 186 -3.75 4.55 -18.38
CA GLU A 186 -4.59 5.75 -18.51
C GLU A 186 -4.78 6.46 -17.16
N MET A 187 -4.87 5.74 -16.03
CA MET A 187 -4.97 6.34 -14.70
C MET A 187 -3.70 7.08 -14.28
N MET A 188 -2.53 6.71 -14.82
CA MET A 188 -1.27 7.38 -14.50
C MET A 188 -1.21 8.85 -14.93
N GLU A 189 -2.07 9.30 -15.83
CA GLU A 189 -2.21 10.73 -16.20
C GLU A 189 -2.60 11.62 -15.01
N TYR A 190 -3.18 11.02 -13.96
CA TYR A 190 -3.62 11.73 -12.76
C TYR A 190 -2.63 11.61 -11.59
N VAL A 191 -1.53 10.85 -11.74
CA VAL A 191 -0.64 10.47 -10.64
C VAL A 191 0.59 11.37 -10.56
N ASP A 192 0.88 11.89 -9.37
CA ASP A 192 2.08 12.68 -9.08
C ASP A 192 3.19 11.83 -8.43
N ILE A 193 2.83 10.95 -7.51
CA ILE A 193 3.75 10.10 -6.73
C ILE A 193 3.42 8.64 -7.00
N CYS A 194 4.35 7.88 -7.58
CA CYS A 194 4.14 6.47 -7.89
C CYS A 194 5.05 5.57 -7.06
N PHE A 195 4.47 4.55 -6.41
CA PHE A 195 5.21 3.46 -5.77
C PHE A 195 5.26 2.27 -6.71
N GLY A 196 6.46 1.84 -7.04
CA GLY A 196 6.75 0.76 -7.96
C GLY A 196 8.11 0.93 -8.62
N ASN A 197 8.47 0.03 -9.49
CA ASN A 197 9.71 0.07 -10.27
C ASN A 197 9.41 -0.28 -11.74
N ALA A 198 10.43 -0.31 -12.58
CA ALA A 198 10.26 -0.60 -14.01
C ALA A 198 9.64 -1.99 -14.27
N ARG A 199 9.90 -2.99 -13.41
CA ARG A 199 9.26 -4.31 -13.49
C ARG A 199 7.78 -4.24 -13.15
N ASP A 200 7.42 -3.48 -12.12
CA ASP A 200 6.02 -3.26 -11.73
C ASP A 200 5.30 -2.47 -12.83
N ALA A 201 5.95 -1.45 -13.41
CA ALA A 201 5.41 -0.71 -14.55
C ALA A 201 5.19 -1.62 -15.78
N ALA A 202 6.11 -2.53 -16.08
CA ALA A 202 5.92 -3.50 -17.15
C ALA A 202 4.74 -4.43 -16.90
N LYS A 203 4.60 -4.95 -15.66
CA LYS A 203 3.51 -5.86 -15.30
C LYS A 203 2.15 -5.17 -15.22
N CYS A 204 2.10 -3.99 -14.59
CA CYS A 204 0.83 -3.30 -14.31
C CYS A 204 0.38 -2.34 -15.41
N LEU A 205 1.32 -1.72 -16.12
CA LEU A 205 1.03 -0.64 -17.07
C LEU A 205 1.32 -1.04 -18.53
N GLY A 206 1.87 -2.24 -18.76
CA GLY A 206 2.33 -2.64 -20.08
C GLY A 206 3.52 -1.82 -20.58
N TYR A 207 4.23 -1.13 -19.69
CA TYR A 207 5.39 -0.31 -20.02
C TYR A 207 6.51 -1.18 -20.57
N THR A 208 7.04 -0.79 -21.72
CA THR A 208 8.17 -1.47 -22.35
C THR A 208 9.21 -0.46 -22.78
N GLU A 209 10.48 -0.80 -22.62
CA GLU A 209 11.61 -0.05 -23.18
C GLU A 209 12.58 -0.98 -23.87
N ALA A 210 13.45 -0.44 -24.74
CA ALA A 210 14.44 -1.23 -25.46
C ALA A 210 15.41 -1.91 -24.47
N GLY A 211 15.58 -3.24 -24.62
CA GLY A 211 16.42 -4.06 -23.75
C GLY A 211 15.72 -4.71 -22.58
N ILE A 212 14.39 -4.57 -22.49
CA ILE A 212 13.57 -5.37 -21.57
C ILE A 212 13.15 -6.65 -22.27
N ASP A 213 13.66 -7.77 -21.80
CA ASP A 213 13.27 -9.09 -22.27
C ASP A 213 12.29 -9.74 -21.31
N PHE A 214 11.27 -10.38 -21.86
CA PHE A 214 10.37 -11.24 -21.08
C PHE A 214 10.86 -12.68 -21.21
N ILE A 215 11.48 -13.20 -20.15
CA ILE A 215 12.09 -14.53 -20.13
C ILE A 215 11.45 -15.34 -19.00
N ASP A 216 11.00 -16.58 -19.34
CA ASP A 216 10.42 -17.53 -18.38
C ASP A 216 9.28 -16.96 -17.50
N GLY A 217 8.44 -16.09 -18.07
CA GLY A 217 7.32 -15.49 -17.36
C GLY A 217 7.68 -14.28 -16.49
N GLU A 218 8.92 -13.80 -16.55
CA GLU A 218 9.43 -12.66 -15.80
C GLU A 218 10.06 -11.61 -16.71
N TYR A 219 9.90 -10.34 -16.38
CA TYR A 219 10.62 -9.25 -17.02
C TYR A 219 12.04 -9.16 -16.46
N ASN A 220 13.04 -9.30 -17.34
CA ASN A 220 14.43 -9.12 -16.96
C ASN A 220 14.82 -7.64 -16.94
N ILE A 221 14.42 -6.94 -15.87
CA ILE A 221 14.67 -5.51 -15.69
C ILE A 221 15.47 -5.29 -14.41
N CYS A 222 16.56 -4.54 -14.52
CA CYS A 222 17.25 -4.03 -13.34
C CYS A 222 16.43 -2.93 -12.67
N VAL A 223 16.41 -2.91 -11.35
CA VAL A 223 15.85 -1.81 -10.59
C VAL A 223 17.01 -0.85 -10.28
N ASP A 224 17.35 0.00 -11.24
CA ASP A 224 18.43 0.97 -11.17
C ASP A 224 17.94 2.38 -11.55
N GLU A 225 18.81 3.37 -11.41
CA GLU A 225 18.51 4.76 -11.69
C GLU A 225 18.00 4.97 -13.12
N LYS A 226 18.65 4.35 -14.11
CA LYS A 226 18.31 4.55 -15.53
C LYS A 226 16.87 4.14 -15.80
N HIS A 227 16.50 2.92 -15.39
CA HIS A 227 15.15 2.40 -15.64
C HIS A 227 14.09 3.15 -14.81
N MET A 228 14.39 3.53 -13.56
CA MET A 228 13.48 4.36 -12.78
C MET A 228 13.27 5.73 -13.41
N ARG A 229 14.32 6.37 -13.90
CA ARG A 229 14.26 7.67 -14.56
C ARG A 229 13.46 7.60 -15.88
N ASN A 230 13.58 6.51 -16.63
CA ASN A 230 12.82 6.30 -17.86
C ASN A 230 11.30 6.18 -17.56
N VAL A 231 10.90 5.41 -16.56
CA VAL A 231 9.50 5.28 -16.13
C VAL A 231 8.96 6.62 -15.63
N LEU A 232 9.71 7.30 -14.75
CA LEU A 232 9.34 8.61 -14.21
C LEU A 232 9.06 9.63 -15.33
N ASN A 233 9.96 9.72 -16.31
CA ASN A 233 9.82 10.65 -17.43
C ASN A 233 8.67 10.26 -18.37
N HIS A 234 8.45 8.96 -18.59
CA HIS A 234 7.39 8.48 -19.48
C HIS A 234 5.99 8.83 -18.97
N TYR A 235 5.77 8.68 -17.65
CA TYR A 235 4.49 8.98 -17.01
C TYR A 235 4.43 10.36 -16.36
N HIS A 236 5.51 11.14 -16.42
CA HIS A 236 5.61 12.49 -15.84
C HIS A 236 5.40 12.54 -14.32
N PHE A 237 5.78 11.49 -13.60
CA PHE A 237 5.72 11.51 -12.15
C PHE A 237 6.66 12.54 -11.54
N THR A 238 6.27 13.15 -10.43
CA THR A 238 7.17 13.98 -9.62
C THR A 238 8.14 13.10 -8.81
N HIS A 239 7.64 11.94 -8.35
CA HIS A 239 8.41 10.96 -7.59
C HIS A 239 8.06 9.54 -8.06
N LEU A 240 9.09 8.72 -8.27
CA LEU A 240 8.96 7.29 -8.41
C LEU A 240 9.76 6.62 -7.29
N ILE A 241 9.08 5.83 -6.46
CA ILE A 241 9.64 5.24 -5.25
C ILE A 241 9.53 3.72 -5.32
N THR A 242 10.58 3.02 -4.92
CA THR A 242 10.56 1.56 -4.89
C THR A 242 11.20 0.98 -3.65
N THR A 243 10.71 -0.17 -3.23
CA THR A 243 11.38 -1.02 -2.25
C THR A 243 12.37 -1.96 -2.93
N LEU A 244 13.51 -2.16 -2.28
CA LEU A 244 14.55 -3.11 -2.69
C LEU A 244 14.61 -4.20 -1.62
N ARG A 245 14.16 -5.38 -1.95
CA ARG A 245 14.13 -6.51 -1.02
C ARG A 245 15.16 -7.56 -1.42
N ASN A 246 15.97 -7.98 -0.44
CA ASN A 246 16.82 -9.16 -0.56
C ASN A 246 16.27 -10.25 0.36
N SER A 247 15.52 -11.21 -0.20
CA SER A 247 14.90 -12.30 0.56
C SER A 247 15.93 -13.39 0.83
N ILE A 248 16.36 -13.51 2.10
CA ILE A 248 17.30 -14.54 2.57
C ILE A 248 16.51 -15.80 2.98
N SER A 249 15.44 -15.60 3.75
CA SER A 249 14.54 -16.66 4.20
C SER A 249 13.13 -16.11 4.41
N ALA A 250 12.18 -16.93 4.87
CA ALA A 250 10.88 -16.43 5.30
C ALA A 250 10.99 -15.54 6.55
N SER A 251 12.02 -15.73 7.38
CA SER A 251 12.23 -15.01 8.63
C SER A 251 13.21 -13.84 8.52
N ASP A 252 14.15 -13.88 7.57
CA ASP A 252 15.21 -12.87 7.50
C ASP A 252 15.28 -12.26 6.11
N ASN A 253 15.28 -10.93 6.05
CA ASN A 253 15.34 -10.18 4.79
C ASN A 253 16.22 -8.93 4.92
N GLY A 254 16.94 -8.63 3.82
CA GLY A 254 17.44 -7.29 3.58
C GLY A 254 16.30 -6.39 3.09
N TRP A 255 16.23 -5.18 3.61
CA TRP A 255 15.22 -4.18 3.29
C TRP A 255 15.87 -2.84 2.98
N SER A 256 15.58 -2.27 1.85
CA SER A 256 16.04 -0.97 1.39
C SER A 256 15.05 -0.38 0.40
N GLY A 257 15.36 0.78 -0.18
CA GLY A 257 14.54 1.40 -1.21
C GLY A 257 15.29 2.50 -1.94
N ALA A 258 14.65 3.01 -2.99
CA ALA A 258 15.15 4.14 -3.75
C ALA A 258 14.03 5.10 -4.12
N VAL A 259 14.36 6.38 -4.25
CA VAL A 259 13.51 7.43 -4.80
C VAL A 259 14.19 8.05 -6.00
N CYS A 260 13.40 8.26 -7.07
CA CYS A 260 13.80 8.99 -8.27
C CYS A 260 12.88 10.19 -8.46
N THR A 261 13.47 11.35 -8.74
CA THR A 261 12.79 12.58 -9.15
C THR A 261 13.40 13.08 -10.45
N SER A 262 12.92 14.18 -11.03
CA SER A 262 13.57 14.82 -12.20
C SER A 262 15.06 15.10 -11.95
N ASP A 263 15.40 15.53 -10.74
CA ASP A 263 16.71 16.11 -10.41
C ASP A 263 17.63 15.16 -9.65
N ASP A 264 17.05 14.13 -8.97
CA ASP A 264 17.81 13.31 -8.04
C ASP A 264 17.42 11.82 -8.13
N TYR A 265 18.38 10.96 -7.83
CA TYR A 265 18.19 9.56 -7.52
C TYR A 265 18.91 9.24 -6.23
N TYR A 266 18.20 8.70 -5.26
CA TYR A 266 18.77 8.37 -3.97
C TYR A 266 18.37 6.95 -3.56
N LYS A 267 19.35 6.12 -3.24
CA LYS A 267 19.17 4.83 -2.59
C LYS A 267 19.33 5.03 -1.09
N GLY A 268 18.30 4.65 -0.35
CA GLY A 268 18.30 4.76 1.12
C GLY A 268 19.09 3.65 1.81
N ARG A 269 19.06 3.70 3.13
CA ARG A 269 19.76 2.78 4.03
C ARG A 269 19.30 1.33 3.83
N ASP A 270 20.23 0.39 3.99
CA ASP A 270 19.95 -1.04 4.05
C ASP A 270 19.69 -1.48 5.51
N TYR A 271 18.59 -2.18 5.75
CA TYR A 271 18.24 -2.81 7.03
C TYR A 271 18.27 -4.33 6.92
N MET A 272 18.76 -5.01 7.94
CA MET A 272 18.63 -6.46 8.11
C MET A 272 17.52 -6.73 9.12
N LEU A 273 16.46 -7.40 8.66
CA LEU A 273 15.24 -7.57 9.43
C LEU A 273 15.03 -9.05 9.77
N HIS A 274 14.76 -9.32 11.05
CA HIS A 274 14.12 -10.56 11.47
C HIS A 274 12.61 -10.33 11.51
N ILE A 275 11.88 -10.98 10.61
CA ILE A 275 10.48 -10.68 10.33
C ILE A 275 9.56 -11.43 11.29
N VAL A 276 8.73 -10.69 12.00
CA VAL A 276 7.61 -11.21 12.77
C VAL A 276 6.36 -11.32 11.88
N ASP A 277 6.03 -10.24 11.16
CA ASP A 277 4.96 -10.24 10.17
C ASP A 277 5.34 -9.31 9.00
N ARG A 278 5.20 -9.82 7.78
CA ARG A 278 5.58 -9.04 6.59
C ARG A 278 4.41 -8.30 5.93
N VAL A 279 3.17 -8.58 6.36
CA VAL A 279 1.99 -7.89 5.81
C VAL A 279 1.96 -6.45 6.32
N GLY A 280 1.59 -5.51 5.46
CA GLY A 280 1.58 -4.08 5.77
C GLY A 280 2.95 -3.38 5.72
N GLY A 281 4.07 -4.11 5.50
CA GLY A 281 5.40 -3.49 5.42
C GLY A 281 5.54 -2.53 4.24
N GLY A 282 5.00 -2.87 3.06
CA GLY A 282 4.94 -1.98 1.90
C GLY A 282 4.06 -0.76 2.16
N ASP A 283 2.92 -0.97 2.78
CA ASP A 283 1.96 0.10 3.10
C ASP A 283 2.55 1.07 4.14
N SER A 284 3.28 0.53 5.15
CA SER A 284 4.02 1.34 6.12
C SER A 284 5.16 2.13 5.48
N PHE A 285 5.85 1.55 4.49
CA PHE A 285 6.84 2.25 3.68
C PHE A 285 6.21 3.41 2.92
N ALA A 286 5.12 3.15 2.20
CA ALA A 286 4.42 4.16 1.41
C ALA A 286 3.92 5.30 2.31
N SER A 287 3.24 4.97 3.42
CA SER A 287 2.74 5.98 4.35
C SER A 287 3.85 6.80 5.00
N GLY A 288 4.98 6.17 5.37
CA GLY A 288 6.12 6.89 5.93
C GLY A 288 6.77 7.84 4.93
N PHE A 289 6.90 7.43 3.66
CA PHE A 289 7.37 8.33 2.60
C PHE A 289 6.40 9.51 2.40
N LEU A 290 5.10 9.23 2.30
CA LEU A 290 4.06 10.25 2.12
C LEU A 290 4.01 11.22 3.31
N HIS A 291 4.15 10.72 4.55
CA HIS A 291 4.30 11.56 5.73
C HIS A 291 5.50 12.51 5.60
N GLY A 292 6.67 12.02 5.19
CA GLY A 292 7.86 12.84 5.00
C GLY A 292 7.68 13.93 3.94
N ILE A 293 6.95 13.65 2.85
CA ILE A 293 6.60 14.66 1.84
C ILE A 293 5.63 15.71 2.43
N LEU A 294 4.58 15.28 3.13
CA LEU A 294 3.60 16.16 3.77
C LEU A 294 4.19 17.02 4.90
N ALA A 295 5.25 16.54 5.53
CA ALA A 295 6.02 17.26 6.56
C ALA A 295 7.18 18.10 5.99
N ASP A 296 7.27 18.24 4.66
CA ASP A 296 8.30 19.00 3.94
C ASP A 296 9.75 18.60 4.31
N MET A 297 9.97 17.29 4.56
CA MET A 297 11.32 16.78 4.89
C MET A 297 12.24 16.70 3.68
N GLY A 298 11.69 16.76 2.45
CA GLY A 298 12.38 16.51 1.19
C GLY A 298 12.53 15.00 0.90
N SER A 299 12.70 14.65 -0.39
CA SER A 299 12.57 13.26 -0.90
C SER A 299 13.52 12.26 -0.23
N ARG A 300 14.76 12.66 0.07
CA ARG A 300 15.75 11.76 0.70
C ARG A 300 15.37 11.41 2.13
N LYS A 301 15.00 12.40 2.96
CA LYS A 301 14.59 12.15 4.35
C LYS A 301 13.24 11.43 4.40
N ALA A 302 12.32 11.74 3.49
CA ALA A 302 11.06 11.02 3.35
C ALA A 302 11.30 9.53 3.05
N LEU A 303 12.26 9.21 2.17
CA LEU A 303 12.65 7.82 1.90
C LEU A 303 13.19 7.12 3.16
N GLU A 304 14.12 7.77 3.89
CA GLU A 304 14.68 7.19 5.12
C GLU A 304 13.60 6.97 6.18
N PHE A 305 12.65 7.90 6.31
CA PHE A 305 11.51 7.75 7.22
C PHE A 305 10.62 6.56 6.82
N GLY A 306 10.27 6.43 5.54
CA GLY A 306 9.49 5.30 5.04
C GLY A 306 10.19 3.95 5.24
N LEU A 307 11.51 3.88 5.01
CA LEU A 307 12.30 2.67 5.22
C LEU A 307 12.34 2.27 6.69
N ALA A 308 12.55 3.22 7.59
CA ALA A 308 12.57 2.99 9.03
C ALA A 308 11.18 2.57 9.56
N ALA A 309 10.11 3.26 9.13
CA ALA A 309 8.74 2.91 9.48
C ALA A 309 8.40 1.47 9.08
N ALA A 310 8.73 1.07 7.85
CA ALA A 310 8.53 -0.30 7.38
C ALA A 310 9.40 -1.31 8.14
N ALA A 311 10.64 -0.96 8.48
CA ALA A 311 11.52 -1.84 9.24
C ALA A 311 10.92 -2.14 10.63
N ILE A 312 10.40 -1.13 11.34
CA ILE A 312 9.71 -1.33 12.63
C ILE A 312 8.44 -2.18 12.41
N LYS A 313 7.62 -1.87 11.37
CA LYS A 313 6.39 -2.63 11.09
C LYS A 313 6.64 -4.13 10.91
N HIS A 314 7.73 -4.53 10.29
CA HIS A 314 8.07 -5.95 10.12
C HIS A 314 8.28 -6.69 11.45
N THR A 315 8.44 -5.98 12.56
CA THR A 315 8.57 -6.55 13.92
C THR A 315 7.24 -6.62 14.68
N ILE A 316 6.14 -6.12 14.09
CA ILE A 316 4.82 -6.02 14.72
C ILE A 316 3.87 -7.02 14.05
N PRO A 317 3.17 -7.90 14.82
CA PRO A 317 2.14 -8.77 14.27
C PRO A 317 0.95 -8.00 13.69
N GLY A 318 0.28 -8.60 12.70
CA GLY A 318 -0.90 -8.02 12.04
C GLY A 318 -0.53 -7.13 10.87
N ASP A 319 -1.53 -6.46 10.28
CA ASP A 319 -1.41 -5.64 9.06
C ASP A 319 -1.09 -4.19 9.38
N LEU A 320 -1.65 -3.70 10.48
CA LEU A 320 -1.66 -2.30 10.83
C LEU A 320 -0.33 -1.85 11.46
N ASN A 321 0.00 -0.61 11.25
CA ASN A 321 1.20 0.02 11.76
C ASN A 321 0.87 0.75 13.07
N TYR A 322 1.35 0.22 14.19
CA TYR A 322 1.15 0.78 15.54
C TYR A 322 2.39 1.55 15.99
N ILE A 323 2.91 2.44 15.13
CA ILE A 323 4.13 3.21 15.43
C ILE A 323 3.89 4.70 15.31
N THR A 324 4.59 5.47 16.12
CA THR A 324 4.54 6.93 16.11
C THR A 324 5.69 7.53 15.30
N GLU A 325 5.54 8.78 14.88
CA GLU A 325 6.62 9.55 14.22
C GLU A 325 7.88 9.57 15.08
N SER A 326 7.76 9.76 16.39
CA SER A 326 8.89 9.82 17.32
C SER A 326 9.68 8.52 17.39
N GLU A 327 9.02 7.36 17.31
CA GLU A 327 9.69 6.05 17.27
C GLU A 327 10.50 5.89 15.98
N VAL A 328 9.95 6.31 14.84
CA VAL A 328 10.63 6.25 13.55
C VAL A 328 11.88 7.16 13.56
N LEU A 329 11.75 8.42 14.00
CA LEU A 329 12.86 9.36 14.08
C LEU A 329 13.96 8.84 15.02
N SER A 330 13.58 8.32 16.17
CA SER A 330 14.51 7.72 17.14
C SER A 330 15.29 6.52 16.56
N MET A 331 14.61 5.68 15.74
CA MET A 331 15.27 4.58 15.05
C MET A 331 16.29 5.06 14.02
N ILE A 332 15.96 6.11 13.26
CA ILE A 332 16.87 6.70 12.28
C ILE A 332 18.13 7.24 12.96
N GLU A 333 17.96 7.93 14.08
CA GLU A 333 19.07 8.52 14.86
C GLU A 333 19.95 7.46 15.55
N SER A 334 19.36 6.38 16.03
CA SER A 334 20.07 5.32 16.79
C SER A 334 20.71 4.23 15.94
N ASP A 335 20.71 4.37 14.61
CA ASP A 335 21.16 3.32 13.67
C ASP A 335 20.49 1.94 13.86
N GLY A 336 19.28 1.91 14.42
CA GLY A 336 18.53 0.67 14.64
C GLY A 336 19.13 -0.22 15.75
N ALA A 337 19.87 0.34 16.69
CA ALA A 337 20.57 -0.43 17.73
C ALA A 337 19.66 -1.13 18.76
N GLY A 338 18.33 -0.97 18.67
CA GLY A 338 17.33 -1.67 19.52
C GLY A 338 17.48 -1.43 21.03
N ARG A 339 18.05 -0.29 21.43
CA ARG A 339 18.26 0.03 22.85
C ARG A 339 16.94 0.45 23.50
N VAL A 340 16.79 0.10 24.79
CA VAL A 340 15.63 0.49 25.58
C VAL A 340 15.49 2.02 25.60
N GLN A 341 14.40 2.53 25.09
CA GLN A 341 14.02 3.94 25.24
C GLN A 341 13.42 4.13 26.65
N ARG A 342 13.87 5.15 27.38
CA ARG A 342 13.39 5.48 28.72
C ARG A 342 12.87 6.90 28.76
#